data_6850a9d8382c4214d9e3e8f5fa81ea3e
#
_entry.id   6850a9d8382c4214d9e3e8f5fa81ea3e
#
_cell.length_a   1.000
_cell.length_b   1.000
_cell.length_c   1.000
_cell.angle_alpha   90.00
_cell.angle_beta   90.00
_cell.angle_gamma   90.00
#
_symmetry.space_group_name_H-M   'P 1'
#
loop_
_entity.id
_entity.type
_entity.pdbx_description
1 polymer ?
#
loop_
_entity_poly.entity_id
_entity_poly.type
_entity_poly.pdbx_seq_one_letter_code
_entity_poly.pdbx_strand_id
1 'polypeptide(L)'
;WRRMRRGGSARIRPLAEREKEAEVRTQMDTIHREYLHPLWVRIWHWLNATLFLALAISGFSLHFSGSAIQLLPFRTAILVHNASGGLFAIALVLYVILLGITGEWRQYFAVRPRMLTLIGQNLRFYLIDVFKGAPHPESPTRTQKFNALQQVTYFLVLVVGMVPVAVTGVMLSVPETAPKQILGAGGIWPVAVLHTLLAYGLAAFFVGHVYLTTMGPTLWSDIKSMFTGWHEHVHGQADVQPQERGDTP
;
A
#
# COMPACT_ATOMS: atom_id res chain seq x y z
N TRP A 1 -53.50 42.77 25.33
CA TRP A 1 -52.38 42.11 25.99
C TRP A 1 -52.68 40.63 26.23
N ARG A 2 -52.48 39.76 25.19
CA ARG A 2 -52.40 38.30 25.36
C ARG A 2 -51.28 37.79 24.47
N ARG A 3 -50.11 37.46 25.06
CA ARG A 3 -49.07 36.66 24.43
C ARG A 3 -49.60 35.24 24.24
N MET A 4 -49.94 34.87 23.01
CA MET A 4 -50.17 33.46 22.64
C MET A 4 -48.84 32.74 22.68
N ARG A 5 -48.65 31.88 23.66
CA ARG A 5 -47.63 30.83 23.65
C ARG A 5 -48.03 29.81 22.57
N ARG A 6 -47.32 29.78 21.43
CA ARG A 6 -47.41 28.67 20.51
C ARG A 6 -46.69 27.47 21.16
N GLY A 7 -47.46 26.59 21.76
CA GLY A 7 -47.03 25.27 22.19
C GLY A 7 -46.70 24.44 20.94
N GLY A 8 -45.43 24.30 20.62
CA GLY A 8 -44.96 23.34 19.63
C GLY A 8 -45.25 21.93 20.18
N SER A 9 -46.24 21.24 19.66
CA SER A 9 -46.46 19.83 19.94
C SER A 9 -45.30 19.06 19.35
N ALA A 10 -44.39 18.61 20.19
CA ALA A 10 -43.36 17.64 19.80
C ALA A 10 -44.11 16.37 19.36
N ARG A 11 -44.16 16.11 18.05
CA ARG A 11 -44.67 14.84 17.53
C ARG A 11 -43.84 13.72 18.13
N ILE A 12 -44.45 12.95 19.02
CA ILE A 12 -43.87 11.72 19.56
C ILE A 12 -43.79 10.76 18.37
N ARG A 13 -42.56 10.50 17.89
CA ARG A 13 -42.35 9.52 16.80
C ARG A 13 -42.81 8.14 17.27
N PRO A 14 -43.43 7.32 16.40
CA PRO A 14 -43.88 5.97 16.71
C PRO A 14 -42.72 5.13 17.28
N LEU A 15 -43.00 4.26 18.24
CA LEU A 15 -42.01 3.37 18.87
C LEU A 15 -41.22 2.56 17.82
N ALA A 16 -41.88 2.06 16.78
CA ALA A 16 -41.25 1.31 15.68
C ALA A 16 -40.22 2.14 14.89
N GLU A 17 -40.38 3.46 14.76
CA GLU A 17 -39.35 4.32 14.16
C GLU A 17 -38.16 4.54 15.06
N ARG A 18 -38.39 4.64 16.39
CA ARG A 18 -37.31 4.75 17.39
C ARG A 18 -36.52 3.45 17.51
N GLU A 19 -37.18 2.31 17.45
CA GLU A 19 -36.53 1.00 17.43
C GLU A 19 -35.70 0.82 16.17
N LYS A 20 -36.21 1.15 14.99
CA LYS A 20 -35.43 1.16 13.74
C LYS A 20 -34.26 2.14 13.78
N GLU A 21 -34.45 3.35 14.31
CA GLU A 21 -33.37 4.32 14.46
C GLU A 21 -32.31 3.84 15.46
N ALA A 22 -32.73 3.16 16.54
CA ALA A 22 -31.81 2.55 17.51
C ALA A 22 -31.08 1.35 16.92
N GLU A 23 -31.75 0.51 16.15
CA GLU A 23 -31.15 -0.64 15.47
C GLU A 23 -30.15 -0.20 14.38
N VAL A 24 -30.50 0.80 13.59
CA VAL A 24 -29.61 1.43 12.61
C VAL A 24 -28.43 2.10 13.31
N ARG A 25 -28.64 2.78 14.45
CA ARG A 25 -27.54 3.34 15.25
C ARG A 25 -26.64 2.24 15.80
N THR A 26 -27.21 1.17 16.35
CA THR A 26 -26.43 0.03 16.87
C THR A 26 -25.64 -0.66 15.76
N GLN A 27 -26.20 -0.78 14.54
CA GLN A 27 -25.49 -1.27 13.37
C GLN A 27 -24.42 -0.28 12.86
N MET A 28 -24.65 1.03 12.96
CA MET A 28 -23.65 2.05 12.60
C MET A 28 -22.54 2.19 13.65
N ASP A 29 -22.80 1.87 14.92
CA ASP A 29 -21.81 2.01 16.01
C ASP A 29 -20.89 0.79 16.17
N THR A 30 -21.10 -0.32 15.43
CA THR A 30 -20.16 -1.44 15.41
C THR A 30 -19.04 -1.20 14.40
N ILE A 31 -18.15 -0.27 14.72
CA ILE A 31 -16.86 -0.16 14.02
C ILE A 31 -16.05 -1.39 14.43
N HIS A 32 -16.00 -2.39 13.56
CA HIS A 32 -15.08 -3.52 13.75
C HIS A 32 -13.66 -3.06 13.45
N ARG A 33 -12.79 -3.15 14.46
CA ARG A 33 -11.36 -2.88 14.32
C ARG A 33 -10.63 -4.21 14.20
N GLU A 34 -9.88 -4.36 13.12
CA GLU A 34 -9.02 -5.52 12.91
C GLU A 34 -7.56 -5.12 12.96
N TYR A 35 -6.74 -5.86 13.74
CA TYR A 35 -5.30 -5.63 13.81
C TYR A 35 -4.62 -6.32 12.64
N LEU A 36 -4.27 -5.56 11.61
CA LEU A 36 -3.70 -6.07 10.36
C LEU A 36 -2.18 -5.93 10.28
N HIS A 37 -1.62 -4.85 10.86
CA HIS A 37 -0.22 -4.50 10.67
C HIS A 37 0.59 -4.64 11.98
N PRO A 38 1.37 -5.74 12.14
CA PRO A 38 2.27 -5.91 13.27
C PRO A 38 3.27 -4.75 13.39
N LEU A 39 3.74 -4.46 14.61
CA LEU A 39 4.62 -3.32 14.88
C LEU A 39 5.89 -3.34 14.01
N TRP A 40 6.52 -4.51 13.82
CA TRP A 40 7.72 -4.65 13.01
C TRP A 40 7.49 -4.29 11.53
N VAL A 41 6.31 -4.62 10.96
CA VAL A 41 5.93 -4.22 9.59
C VAL A 41 5.81 -2.70 9.49
N ARG A 42 5.20 -2.07 10.48
CA ARG A 42 5.03 -0.60 10.52
C ARG A 42 6.36 0.13 10.66
N ILE A 43 7.24 -0.32 11.54
CA ILE A 43 8.59 0.24 11.69
C ILE A 43 9.36 0.10 10.39
N TRP A 44 9.35 -1.10 9.80
CA TRP A 44 10.02 -1.34 8.51
C TRP A 44 9.44 -0.45 7.40
N HIS A 45 8.12 -0.33 7.31
CA HIS A 45 7.45 0.49 6.30
C HIS A 45 7.89 1.96 6.39
N TRP A 46 7.85 2.56 7.57
CA TRP A 46 8.21 3.98 7.73
C TRP A 46 9.71 4.23 7.56
N LEU A 47 10.56 3.33 8.02
CA LEU A 47 11.98 3.36 7.72
C LEU A 47 12.21 3.33 6.21
N ASN A 48 11.57 2.37 5.54
CA ASN A 48 11.71 2.19 4.10
C ASN A 48 11.15 3.39 3.30
N ALA A 49 10.01 3.96 3.71
CA ALA A 49 9.46 5.17 3.10
C ALA A 49 10.43 6.35 3.20
N THR A 50 11.07 6.54 4.36
CA THR A 50 12.06 7.59 4.57
C THR A 50 13.30 7.37 3.69
N LEU A 51 13.83 6.15 3.68
CA LEU A 51 14.98 5.79 2.85
C LEU A 51 14.66 5.93 1.36
N PHE A 52 13.46 5.54 0.94
CA PHE A 52 13.00 5.67 -0.44
C PHE A 52 12.97 7.14 -0.89
N LEU A 53 12.42 8.03 -0.07
CA LEU A 53 12.41 9.47 -0.38
C LEU A 53 13.82 10.05 -0.47
N ALA A 54 14.71 9.67 0.44
CA ALA A 54 16.11 10.08 0.38
C ALA A 54 16.81 9.57 -0.89
N LEU A 55 16.58 8.31 -1.27
CA LEU A 55 17.08 7.70 -2.50
C LEU A 55 16.50 8.35 -3.76
N ALA A 56 15.20 8.65 -3.77
CA ALA A 56 14.56 9.30 -4.90
C ALA A 56 15.11 10.72 -5.13
N ILE A 57 15.22 11.54 -4.08
CA ILE A 57 15.74 12.91 -4.17
C ILE A 57 17.23 12.90 -4.56
N SER A 58 18.04 12.05 -3.92
CA SER A 58 19.47 11.98 -4.21
C SER A 58 19.72 11.35 -5.59
N GLY A 59 19.00 10.29 -5.95
CA GLY A 59 19.09 9.65 -7.28
C GLY A 59 18.68 10.58 -8.41
N PHE A 60 17.59 11.35 -8.23
CA PHE A 60 17.20 12.40 -9.16
C PHE A 60 18.31 13.44 -9.34
N SER A 61 18.92 13.88 -8.23
CA SER A 61 20.02 14.85 -8.26
C SER A 61 21.28 14.32 -8.97
N LEU A 62 21.57 13.02 -8.83
CA LEU A 62 22.68 12.36 -9.53
C LEU A 62 22.38 12.23 -11.03
N HIS A 63 21.16 11.83 -11.39
CA HIS A 63 20.74 11.67 -12.78
C HIS A 63 20.78 12.99 -13.56
N PHE A 64 20.33 14.08 -12.93
CA PHE A 64 20.32 15.43 -13.50
C PHE A 64 21.48 16.31 -13.05
N SER A 65 22.62 15.69 -12.74
CA SER A 65 23.81 16.42 -12.27
C SER A 65 24.28 17.44 -13.28
N GLY A 66 24.54 18.66 -12.81
CA GLY A 66 24.97 19.78 -13.66
C GLY A 66 23.84 20.49 -14.41
N SER A 67 22.59 20.06 -14.26
CA SER A 67 21.42 20.74 -14.83
C SER A 67 20.75 21.71 -13.84
N ALA A 68 19.89 22.60 -14.36
CA ALA A 68 19.15 23.56 -13.55
C ALA A 68 18.11 22.92 -12.59
N ILE A 69 17.75 21.65 -12.81
CA ILE A 69 16.78 20.91 -11.98
C ILE A 69 17.44 20.02 -10.92
N GLN A 70 18.77 20.07 -10.80
CA GLN A 70 19.48 19.34 -9.74
C GLN A 70 19.08 19.87 -8.36
N LEU A 71 18.59 18.96 -7.48
CA LEU A 71 18.06 19.32 -6.16
C LEU A 71 19.15 19.42 -5.09
N LEU A 72 20.16 18.54 -5.14
CA LEU A 72 21.25 18.46 -4.19
C LEU A 72 22.61 18.63 -4.88
N PRO A 73 23.60 19.30 -4.24
CA PRO A 73 24.96 19.30 -4.73
C PRO A 73 25.47 17.89 -4.93
N PHE A 74 26.26 17.66 -5.99
CA PHE A 74 26.72 16.32 -6.41
C PHE A 74 27.34 15.49 -5.28
N ARG A 75 28.25 16.07 -4.48
CA ARG A 75 28.88 15.36 -3.34
C ARG A 75 27.87 14.96 -2.29
N THR A 76 26.91 15.85 -1.97
CA THR A 76 25.84 15.56 -1.01
C THR A 76 24.93 14.46 -1.56
N ALA A 77 24.57 14.53 -2.84
CA ALA A 77 23.74 13.52 -3.49
C ALA A 77 24.38 12.13 -3.44
N ILE A 78 25.67 11.99 -3.75
CA ILE A 78 26.41 10.72 -3.63
C ILE A 78 26.37 10.20 -2.18
N LEU A 79 26.70 11.05 -1.20
CA LEU A 79 26.74 10.64 0.20
C LEU A 79 25.38 10.14 0.68
N VAL A 80 24.32 10.92 0.44
CA VAL A 80 22.95 10.57 0.83
C VAL A 80 22.50 9.30 0.09
N HIS A 81 22.76 9.20 -1.21
CA HIS A 81 22.34 8.04 -2.02
C HIS A 81 23.00 6.75 -1.54
N ASN A 82 24.32 6.74 -1.36
CA ASN A 82 25.06 5.55 -0.94
C ASN A 82 24.73 5.15 0.50
N ALA A 83 24.64 6.12 1.42
CA ALA A 83 24.27 5.84 2.82
C ALA A 83 22.85 5.28 2.91
N SER A 84 21.87 5.93 2.25
CA SER A 84 20.48 5.47 2.23
C SER A 84 20.34 4.14 1.50
N GLY A 85 21.08 3.91 0.41
CA GLY A 85 21.10 2.66 -0.35
C GLY A 85 21.64 1.48 0.46
N GLY A 86 22.72 1.69 1.21
CA GLY A 86 23.24 0.68 2.13
C GLY A 86 22.26 0.32 3.25
N LEU A 87 21.64 1.33 3.88
CA LEU A 87 20.60 1.10 4.90
C LEU A 87 19.36 0.42 4.32
N PHE A 88 18.95 0.80 3.12
CA PHE A 88 17.85 0.16 2.40
C PHE A 88 18.12 -1.32 2.12
N ALA A 89 19.31 -1.66 1.64
CA ALA A 89 19.70 -3.04 1.39
C ALA A 89 19.69 -3.88 2.67
N ILE A 90 20.22 -3.34 3.80
CA ILE A 90 20.17 -4.00 5.11
C ILE A 90 18.72 -4.19 5.57
N ALA A 91 17.90 -3.13 5.50
CA ALA A 91 16.49 -3.19 5.89
C ALA A 91 15.70 -4.20 5.04
N LEU A 92 16.01 -4.32 3.74
CA LEU A 92 15.40 -5.30 2.83
C LEU A 92 15.77 -6.73 3.22
N VAL A 93 17.03 -7.01 3.51
CA VAL A 93 17.47 -8.34 3.96
C VAL A 93 16.78 -8.73 5.26
N LEU A 94 16.75 -7.83 6.25
CA LEU A 94 16.06 -8.06 7.52
C LEU A 94 14.56 -8.31 7.30
N TYR A 95 13.93 -7.59 6.39
CA TYR A 95 12.52 -7.78 6.05
C TYR A 95 12.26 -9.18 5.46
N VAL A 96 13.06 -9.62 4.51
CA VAL A 96 12.93 -10.96 3.91
C VAL A 96 13.11 -12.05 4.97
N ILE A 97 14.07 -11.90 5.88
CA ILE A 97 14.29 -12.83 7.00
C ILE A 97 13.05 -12.87 7.91
N LEU A 98 12.52 -11.70 8.30
CA LEU A 98 11.34 -11.60 9.14
C LEU A 98 10.09 -12.17 8.47
N LEU A 99 9.90 -11.94 7.15
CA LEU A 99 8.83 -12.58 6.38
C LEU A 99 8.92 -14.11 6.46
N GLY A 100 10.13 -14.66 6.35
CA GLY A 100 10.37 -16.12 6.46
C GLY A 100 10.02 -16.66 7.85
N ILE A 101 10.51 -16.01 8.91
CA ILE A 101 10.33 -16.45 10.30
C ILE A 101 8.87 -16.32 10.75
N THR A 102 8.20 -15.23 10.38
CA THR A 102 6.80 -14.96 10.80
C THR A 102 5.75 -15.68 9.95
N GLY A 103 6.15 -16.23 8.79
CA GLY A 103 5.23 -16.85 7.84
C GLY A 103 4.38 -15.83 7.03
N GLU A 104 4.61 -14.53 7.19
CA GLU A 104 3.91 -13.47 6.46
C GLU A 104 4.19 -13.50 4.94
N TRP A 105 5.27 -14.17 4.50
CA TRP A 105 5.56 -14.38 3.08
C TRP A 105 4.38 -15.01 2.31
N ARG A 106 3.52 -15.79 2.99
CA ARG A 106 2.34 -16.41 2.38
C ARG A 106 1.35 -15.39 1.83
N GLN A 107 1.31 -14.17 2.42
CA GLN A 107 0.46 -13.08 1.92
C GLN A 107 0.85 -12.63 0.51
N TYR A 108 2.13 -12.78 0.13
CA TYR A 108 2.66 -12.38 -1.17
C TYR A 108 2.58 -13.48 -2.23
N PHE A 109 2.71 -14.74 -1.82
CA PHE A 109 2.88 -15.88 -2.73
C PHE A 109 1.65 -16.80 -2.82
N ALA A 110 0.60 -16.55 -2.05
CA ALA A 110 -0.60 -17.38 -2.10
C ALA A 110 -1.30 -17.26 -3.47
N VAL A 111 -1.41 -18.37 -4.17
CA VAL A 111 -2.19 -18.45 -5.42
C VAL A 111 -3.66 -18.64 -5.04
N ARG A 112 -4.52 -17.75 -5.52
CA ARG A 112 -5.97 -17.80 -5.26
C ARG A 112 -6.74 -18.33 -6.45
N PRO A 113 -7.85 -19.06 -6.21
CA PRO A 113 -8.78 -19.39 -7.29
C PRO A 113 -9.25 -18.11 -8.00
N ARG A 114 -9.32 -18.15 -9.34
CA ARG A 114 -9.77 -17.02 -10.17
C ARG A 114 -8.97 -15.72 -9.99
N MET A 115 -7.67 -15.83 -9.69
CA MET A 115 -6.79 -14.68 -9.44
C MET A 115 -6.89 -13.58 -10.51
N LEU A 116 -6.87 -13.96 -11.80
CA LEU A 116 -6.98 -13.00 -12.91
C LEU A 116 -8.32 -12.27 -12.93
N THR A 117 -9.41 -12.96 -12.60
CA THR A 117 -10.74 -12.34 -12.50
C THR A 117 -10.78 -11.31 -11.37
N LEU A 118 -10.22 -11.66 -10.20
CA LEU A 118 -10.13 -10.76 -9.05
C LEU A 118 -9.25 -9.54 -9.36
N ILE A 119 -8.11 -9.72 -10.03
CA ILE A 119 -7.25 -8.61 -10.47
C ILE A 119 -8.04 -7.67 -11.39
N GLY A 120 -8.79 -8.20 -12.37
CA GLY A 120 -9.61 -7.40 -13.27
C GLY A 120 -10.71 -6.63 -12.53
N GLN A 121 -11.37 -7.25 -11.55
CA GLN A 121 -12.39 -6.60 -10.72
C GLN A 121 -11.80 -5.46 -9.87
N ASN A 122 -10.66 -5.70 -9.22
CA ASN A 122 -9.96 -4.66 -8.44
C ASN A 122 -9.47 -3.51 -9.33
N LEU A 123 -8.90 -3.82 -10.49
CA LEU A 123 -8.45 -2.80 -11.44
C LEU A 123 -9.63 -1.93 -11.92
N ARG A 124 -10.75 -2.56 -12.30
CA ARG A 124 -11.97 -1.84 -12.66
C ARG A 124 -12.48 -0.97 -11.51
N PHE A 125 -12.47 -1.50 -10.29
CA PHE A 125 -12.87 -0.75 -9.10
C PHE A 125 -12.05 0.53 -8.95
N TYR A 126 -10.72 0.45 -8.95
CA TYR A 126 -9.85 1.62 -8.76
C TYR A 126 -9.89 2.62 -9.93
N LEU A 127 -10.16 2.16 -11.16
CA LEU A 127 -10.22 3.05 -12.32
C LEU A 127 -11.59 3.68 -12.55
N ILE A 128 -12.67 3.03 -12.14
CA ILE A 128 -14.03 3.43 -12.54
C ILE A 128 -15.00 3.45 -11.35
N ASP A 129 -15.10 2.32 -10.63
CA ASP A 129 -16.22 2.07 -9.73
C ASP A 129 -16.08 2.85 -8.41
N VAL A 130 -14.84 3.14 -7.96
CA VAL A 130 -14.54 3.98 -6.79
C VAL A 130 -15.12 5.38 -6.93
N PHE A 131 -15.08 5.96 -8.12
CA PHE A 131 -15.63 7.29 -8.40
C PHE A 131 -17.17 7.32 -8.44
N LYS A 132 -17.80 6.14 -8.48
CA LYS A 132 -19.25 5.96 -8.43
C LYS A 132 -19.75 5.59 -7.03
N GLY A 133 -18.85 5.54 -6.04
CA GLY A 133 -19.18 5.14 -4.67
C GLY A 133 -19.54 3.65 -4.53
N ALA A 134 -19.11 2.81 -5.46
CA ALA A 134 -19.33 1.36 -5.37
C ALA A 134 -18.55 0.75 -4.21
N PRO A 135 -19.04 -0.34 -3.58
CA PRO A 135 -18.32 -1.06 -2.54
C PRO A 135 -17.07 -1.75 -3.10
N HIS A 136 -16.03 -1.87 -2.24
CA HIS A 136 -14.80 -2.56 -2.62
C HIS A 136 -15.07 -4.06 -2.84
N PRO A 137 -14.55 -4.68 -3.92
CA PRO A 137 -14.84 -6.09 -4.26
C PRO A 137 -14.25 -7.11 -3.27
N GLU A 138 -13.20 -6.74 -2.53
CA GLU A 138 -12.54 -7.60 -1.54
C GLU A 138 -12.29 -6.83 -0.25
N SER A 139 -12.69 -7.40 0.89
CA SER A 139 -12.38 -6.84 2.22
C SER A 139 -11.14 -7.51 2.81
N PRO A 140 -10.20 -6.77 3.41
CA PRO A 140 -9.04 -7.35 4.06
C PRO A 140 -9.45 -8.15 5.30
N THR A 141 -8.78 -9.30 5.50
CA THR A 141 -8.95 -10.17 6.68
C THR A 141 -7.58 -10.53 7.26
N ARG A 142 -7.53 -11.10 8.46
CA ARG A 142 -6.26 -11.56 9.07
C ARG A 142 -5.51 -12.57 8.22
N THR A 143 -6.24 -13.45 7.53
CA THR A 143 -5.66 -14.48 6.68
C THR A 143 -5.35 -13.97 5.26
N GLN A 144 -5.98 -12.87 4.86
CA GLN A 144 -5.86 -12.29 3.52
C GLN A 144 -5.85 -10.76 3.65
N LYS A 145 -4.67 -10.22 3.97
CA LYS A 145 -4.48 -8.78 4.20
C LYS A 145 -4.54 -7.95 2.92
N PHE A 146 -4.16 -8.56 1.79
CA PHE A 146 -4.09 -7.88 0.50
C PHE A 146 -5.20 -8.37 -0.44
N ASN A 147 -5.79 -7.47 -1.20
CA ASN A 147 -6.60 -7.86 -2.34
C ASN A 147 -5.72 -8.44 -3.45
N ALA A 148 -6.34 -9.06 -4.48
CA ALA A 148 -5.60 -9.76 -5.53
C ALA A 148 -4.64 -8.85 -6.31
N LEU A 149 -5.05 -7.62 -6.59
CA LEU A 149 -4.21 -6.63 -7.29
C LEU A 149 -3.05 -6.18 -6.41
N GLN A 150 -3.29 -5.87 -5.13
CA GLN A 150 -2.26 -5.51 -4.16
C GLN A 150 -1.24 -6.63 -3.99
N GLN A 151 -1.70 -7.88 -3.88
CA GLN A 151 -0.82 -9.04 -3.72
C GLN A 151 0.18 -9.17 -4.87
N VAL A 152 -0.28 -9.11 -6.12
CA VAL A 152 0.60 -9.18 -7.30
C VAL A 152 1.51 -7.97 -7.37
N THR A 153 0.98 -6.78 -7.14
CA THR A 153 1.77 -5.54 -7.18
C THR A 153 2.88 -5.54 -6.12
N TYR A 154 2.57 -5.94 -4.88
CA TYR A 154 3.58 -5.99 -3.82
C TYR A 154 4.61 -7.10 -4.04
N PHE A 155 4.21 -8.24 -4.60
CA PHE A 155 5.15 -9.26 -5.05
C PHE A 155 6.12 -8.70 -6.10
N LEU A 156 5.59 -8.04 -7.14
CA LEU A 156 6.42 -7.45 -8.21
C LEU A 156 7.34 -6.37 -7.65
N VAL A 157 6.82 -5.49 -6.79
CA VAL A 157 7.64 -4.44 -6.16
C VAL A 157 8.77 -5.04 -5.32
N LEU A 158 8.49 -6.05 -4.51
CA LEU A 158 9.50 -6.68 -3.66
C LEU A 158 10.53 -7.44 -4.50
N VAL A 159 10.09 -8.35 -5.38
CA VAL A 159 10.96 -9.31 -6.06
C VAL A 159 11.58 -8.72 -7.33
N VAL A 160 10.82 -7.97 -8.13
CA VAL A 160 11.29 -7.44 -9.41
C VAL A 160 11.78 -5.99 -9.28
N GLY A 161 11.30 -5.24 -8.30
CA GLY A 161 11.72 -3.87 -8.03
C GLY A 161 12.85 -3.77 -7.00
N MET A 162 12.52 -4.00 -5.73
CA MET A 162 13.41 -3.69 -4.59
C MET A 162 14.66 -4.57 -4.54
N VAL A 163 14.54 -5.88 -4.79
CA VAL A 163 15.71 -6.78 -4.75
C VAL A 163 16.68 -6.44 -5.88
N PRO A 164 16.28 -6.34 -7.16
CA PRO A 164 17.22 -6.00 -8.22
C PRO A 164 17.80 -4.58 -8.12
N VAL A 165 17.02 -3.57 -7.66
CA VAL A 165 17.56 -2.22 -7.48
C VAL A 165 18.61 -2.18 -6.36
N ALA A 166 18.43 -2.94 -5.27
CA ALA A 166 19.43 -3.06 -4.22
C ALA A 166 20.70 -3.76 -4.72
N VAL A 167 20.57 -4.89 -5.44
CA VAL A 167 21.69 -5.63 -6.01
C VAL A 167 22.48 -4.77 -7.00
N THR A 168 21.80 -4.12 -7.93
CA THR A 168 22.46 -3.22 -8.91
C THR A 168 23.07 -2.01 -8.22
N GLY A 169 22.48 -1.48 -7.16
CA GLY A 169 23.04 -0.40 -6.34
C GLY A 169 24.34 -0.81 -5.65
N VAL A 170 24.42 -2.03 -5.10
CA VAL A 170 25.66 -2.58 -4.54
C VAL A 170 26.72 -2.73 -5.63
N MET A 171 26.37 -3.26 -6.82
CA MET A 171 27.30 -3.39 -7.95
C MET A 171 27.82 -2.03 -8.43
N LEU A 172 27.02 -0.98 -8.39
CA LEU A 172 27.44 0.38 -8.74
C LEU A 172 28.34 1.01 -7.67
N SER A 173 28.13 0.66 -6.39
CA SER A 173 28.96 1.12 -5.28
C SER A 173 30.29 0.37 -5.17
N VAL A 174 30.33 -0.89 -5.61
CA VAL A 174 31.51 -1.77 -5.61
C VAL A 174 31.65 -2.39 -7.01
N PRO A 175 32.21 -1.63 -7.99
CA PRO A 175 32.24 -2.03 -9.41
C PRO A 175 32.91 -3.37 -9.70
N GLU A 176 33.80 -3.83 -8.80
CA GLU A 176 34.49 -5.14 -8.90
C GLU A 176 33.50 -6.32 -8.81
N THR A 177 32.32 -6.12 -8.23
CA THR A 177 31.25 -7.12 -8.12
C THR A 177 30.39 -7.22 -9.39
N ALA A 178 30.49 -6.24 -10.27
CA ALA A 178 29.71 -6.23 -11.51
C ALA A 178 30.29 -7.21 -12.54
N PRO A 179 29.43 -7.90 -13.33
CA PRO A 179 29.90 -8.73 -14.44
C PRO A 179 30.72 -7.90 -15.46
N LYS A 180 31.80 -8.46 -15.99
CA LYS A 180 32.65 -7.77 -16.99
C LYS A 180 31.91 -7.44 -18.27
N GLN A 181 30.94 -8.27 -18.65
CA GLN A 181 30.08 -8.07 -19.81
C GLN A 181 28.67 -8.59 -19.55
N ILE A 182 27.66 -7.90 -20.05
CA ILE A 182 26.26 -8.32 -20.04
C ILE A 182 25.73 -8.14 -21.47
N LEU A 183 25.28 -9.22 -22.11
CA LEU A 183 24.78 -9.21 -23.49
C LEU A 183 25.74 -8.52 -24.49
N GLY A 184 27.05 -8.72 -24.32
CA GLY A 184 28.07 -8.11 -25.17
C GLY A 184 28.43 -6.66 -24.87
N ALA A 185 27.72 -5.99 -23.93
CA ALA A 185 28.06 -4.64 -23.49
C ALA A 185 28.96 -4.64 -22.25
N GLY A 186 29.80 -3.61 -22.08
CA GLY A 186 30.68 -3.44 -20.92
C GLY A 186 29.90 -3.41 -19.60
N GLY A 187 30.37 -4.15 -18.60
CA GLY A 187 29.63 -4.61 -17.44
C GLY A 187 28.90 -3.57 -16.58
N ILE A 188 29.52 -2.41 -16.33
CA ILE A 188 28.94 -1.41 -15.42
C ILE A 188 27.79 -0.62 -16.08
N TRP A 189 27.85 -0.39 -17.37
CA TRP A 189 26.85 0.41 -18.07
C TRP A 189 25.45 -0.26 -18.09
N PRO A 190 25.31 -1.54 -18.47
CA PRO A 190 24.01 -2.23 -18.38
C PRO A 190 23.45 -2.27 -16.96
N VAL A 191 24.31 -2.39 -15.93
CA VAL A 191 23.91 -2.34 -14.53
C VAL A 191 23.33 -0.97 -14.18
N ALA A 192 23.99 0.11 -14.62
CA ALA A 192 23.52 1.48 -14.38
C ALA A 192 22.17 1.75 -15.07
N VAL A 193 22.00 1.30 -16.33
CA VAL A 193 20.73 1.40 -17.05
C VAL A 193 19.63 0.65 -16.34
N LEU A 194 19.88 -0.60 -15.94
CA LEU A 194 18.90 -1.41 -15.22
C LEU A 194 18.53 -0.76 -13.89
N HIS A 195 19.52 -0.29 -13.11
CA HIS A 195 19.28 0.42 -11.85
C HIS A 195 18.37 1.63 -12.03
N THR A 196 18.64 2.43 -13.03
CA THR A 196 17.85 3.64 -13.37
C THR A 196 16.43 3.28 -13.78
N LEU A 197 16.23 2.28 -14.64
CA LEU A 197 14.90 1.83 -15.08
C LEU A 197 14.08 1.29 -13.88
N LEU A 198 14.70 0.50 -13.01
CA LEU A 198 14.06 0.00 -11.79
C LEU A 198 13.69 1.16 -10.85
N ALA A 199 14.56 2.17 -10.70
CA ALA A 199 14.29 3.35 -9.89
C ALA A 199 13.09 4.14 -10.42
N TYR A 200 12.97 4.34 -11.75
CA TYR A 200 11.79 4.97 -12.35
C TYR A 200 10.52 4.14 -12.14
N GLY A 201 10.59 2.82 -12.28
CA GLY A 201 9.47 1.92 -12.00
C GLY A 201 9.00 2.00 -10.56
N LEU A 202 9.93 2.01 -9.60
CA LEU A 202 9.63 2.17 -8.18
C LEU A 202 9.10 3.58 -7.86
N ALA A 203 9.58 4.64 -8.51
CA ALA A 203 9.07 5.99 -8.36
C ALA A 203 7.61 6.10 -8.87
N ALA A 204 7.30 5.50 -10.02
CA ALA A 204 5.94 5.42 -10.53
C ALA A 204 5.01 4.63 -9.59
N PHE A 205 5.48 3.49 -9.08
CA PHE A 205 4.77 2.74 -8.04
C PHE A 205 4.51 3.60 -6.80
N PHE A 206 5.50 4.34 -6.31
CA PHE A 206 5.36 5.20 -5.13
C PHE A 206 4.24 6.24 -5.31
N VAL A 207 4.18 6.91 -6.47
CA VAL A 207 3.12 7.87 -6.77
C VAL A 207 1.75 7.19 -6.75
N GLY A 208 1.63 6.03 -7.42
CA GLY A 208 0.40 5.24 -7.40
C GLY A 208 0.03 4.73 -6.00
N HIS A 209 1.02 4.29 -5.22
CA HIS A 209 0.82 3.84 -3.84
C HIS A 209 0.26 4.97 -2.95
N VAL A 210 0.87 6.16 -2.97
CA VAL A 210 0.39 7.31 -2.21
C VAL A 210 -1.02 7.69 -2.64
N TYR A 211 -1.30 7.71 -3.95
CA TYR A 211 -2.64 7.97 -4.45
C TYR A 211 -3.66 6.96 -3.92
N LEU A 212 -3.37 5.66 -3.99
CA LEU A 212 -4.28 4.61 -3.53
C LEU A 212 -4.54 4.66 -2.02
N THR A 213 -3.60 5.13 -1.19
CA THR A 213 -3.84 5.30 0.26
C THR A 213 -4.88 6.38 0.58
N THR A 214 -5.23 7.22 -0.39
CA THR A 214 -6.30 8.22 -0.24
C THR A 214 -7.68 7.70 -0.66
N MET A 215 -7.77 6.46 -1.19
CA MET A 215 -9.00 5.85 -1.70
C MET A 215 -9.70 4.95 -0.66
N GLY A 216 -9.27 4.97 0.59
CA GLY A 216 -9.92 4.28 1.70
C GLY A 216 -11.26 4.93 2.11
N PRO A 217 -11.96 4.39 3.13
CA PRO A 217 -13.21 4.94 3.63
C PRO A 217 -13.13 6.42 4.03
N THR A 218 -11.95 6.86 4.47
CA THR A 218 -11.58 8.28 4.62
C THR A 218 -10.19 8.50 4.05
N LEU A 219 -9.86 9.73 3.64
CA LEU A 219 -8.56 10.08 3.07
C LEU A 219 -7.35 9.66 3.94
N TRP A 220 -7.54 9.50 5.24
CA TRP A 220 -6.48 9.20 6.21
C TRP A 220 -6.58 7.81 6.82
N SER A 221 -7.61 7.01 6.49
CA SER A 221 -7.85 5.69 7.12
C SER A 221 -6.68 4.74 6.97
N ASP A 222 -6.14 4.61 5.75
CA ASP A 222 -5.06 3.68 5.46
C ASP A 222 -3.73 4.17 6.03
N ILE A 223 -3.47 5.48 5.97
CA ILE A 223 -2.30 6.10 6.62
C ILE A 223 -2.36 5.88 8.13
N LYS A 224 -3.53 6.13 8.77
CA LYS A 224 -3.75 5.90 10.20
C LYS A 224 -3.53 4.43 10.56
N SER A 225 -4.00 3.51 9.72
CA SER A 225 -3.80 2.07 9.90
C SER A 225 -2.32 1.69 9.93
N MET A 226 -1.47 2.31 9.10
CA MET A 226 -0.02 2.11 9.10
C MET A 226 0.71 2.74 10.30
N PHE A 227 0.08 3.66 11.04
CA PHE A 227 0.62 4.14 12.32
C PHE A 227 0.13 3.31 13.51
N THR A 228 -1.15 2.94 13.52
CA THR A 228 -1.78 2.29 14.68
C THR A 228 -1.74 0.78 14.63
N GLY A 229 -1.70 0.19 13.44
CA GLY A 229 -1.84 -1.25 13.18
C GLY A 229 -3.28 -1.71 13.04
N TRP A 230 -4.25 -0.85 13.35
CA TRP A 230 -5.67 -1.17 13.34
C TRP A 230 -6.34 -0.63 12.08
N HIS A 231 -7.08 -1.49 11.41
CA HIS A 231 -7.94 -1.11 10.29
C HIS A 231 -9.38 -1.05 10.77
N GLU A 232 -10.10 0.01 10.40
CA GLU A 232 -11.49 0.25 10.77
C GLU A 232 -12.39 -0.11 9.58
N HIS A 233 -13.30 -1.06 9.78
CA HIS A 233 -14.35 -1.40 8.81
C HIS A 233 -15.65 -0.69 9.20
N VAL A 234 -16.23 0.06 8.26
CA VAL A 234 -17.59 0.60 8.42
C VAL A 234 -18.57 -0.51 8.03
N HIS A 235 -19.43 -0.94 8.95
CA HIS A 235 -20.47 -1.91 8.66
C HIS A 235 -21.42 -1.38 7.57
N GLY A 236 -21.63 -2.16 6.53
CA GLY A 236 -22.49 -1.90 5.39
C GLY A 236 -22.03 -2.52 4.09
N GLN A 237 -20.80 -2.99 3.98
CA GLN A 237 -20.23 -3.47 2.73
C GLN A 237 -19.76 -4.94 2.72
N ALA A 238 -19.78 -5.67 3.84
CA ALA A 238 -19.12 -6.97 3.95
C ALA A 238 -20.03 -8.21 4.08
N ASP A 239 -21.33 -8.09 4.32
CA ASP A 239 -22.18 -9.24 4.67
C ASP A 239 -23.10 -9.75 3.56
N VAL A 240 -22.79 -9.47 2.30
CA VAL A 240 -23.41 -10.23 1.19
C VAL A 240 -22.47 -11.39 0.82
N GLN A 241 -22.28 -12.32 1.75
CA GLN A 241 -21.92 -13.69 1.34
C GLN A 241 -23.14 -14.26 0.60
N PRO A 242 -22.97 -14.83 -0.60
CA PRO A 242 -24.03 -15.61 -1.23
C PRO A 242 -24.36 -16.77 -0.27
N GLN A 243 -25.54 -16.74 0.35
CA GLN A 243 -26.08 -17.95 0.97
C GLN A 243 -26.04 -19.03 -0.12
N GLU A 244 -25.17 -20.02 0.08
CA GLU A 244 -25.30 -21.28 -0.63
C GLU A 244 -26.72 -21.77 -0.37
N ARG A 245 -27.55 -21.72 -1.41
CA ARG A 245 -28.83 -22.43 -1.40
C ARG A 245 -28.49 -23.88 -1.18
N GLY A 246 -28.70 -24.35 0.02
CA GLY A 246 -28.79 -25.77 0.30
C GLY A 246 -29.96 -26.33 -0.50
N ASP A 247 -29.68 -26.85 -1.67
CA ASP A 247 -30.55 -27.79 -2.32
C ASP A 247 -30.45 -29.09 -1.51
N THR A 248 -31.39 -29.29 -0.63
CA THR A 248 -31.69 -30.61 -0.07
C THR A 248 -32.57 -31.38 -1.03
N PRO A 249 -32.37 -32.71 -1.16
CA PRO A 249 -32.89 -33.61 -2.20
C PRO A 249 -34.40 -33.76 -2.20
#